data_36d34505181634d7ca3c496b7ce0de5f
#
_entry.id   36d34505181634d7ca3c496b7ce0de5f
#
_cell.length_a   1.000
_cell.length_b   1.000
_cell.length_c   1.000
_cell.angle_alpha   90.00
_cell.angle_beta   90.00
_cell.angle_gamma   90.00
#
_symmetry.space_group_name_H-M   'P 1'
#
loop_
_entity.id
_entity.type
_entity.pdbx_description
1 polymer ?
#
loop_
_entity_poly.entity_id
_entity_poly.type
_entity_poly.pdbx_seq_one_letter_code
_entity_poly.pdbx_strand_id
1 'polypeptide(L)' 'MNGTVKEYDKTKGFGFISGDDGEDYFVHVYGLGPKLRKFGLIQGQKVVFDIDFDMKGDKAINVRPGKQ' A
#
# COMPACT_ATOMS: atom_id res chain seq x y z
N MET A 1 9.78 -0.82 -3.63
CA MET A 1 9.02 -1.36 -4.78
C MET A 1 7.95 -0.37 -5.23
N ASN A 2 7.71 -0.31 -6.51
CA ASN A 2 6.62 0.50 -7.07
C ASN A 2 5.36 -0.36 -7.22
N GLY A 3 4.22 0.27 -7.08
CA GLY A 3 2.95 -0.42 -7.27
C GLY A 3 1.80 0.53 -7.48
N THR A 4 0.61 -0.05 -7.61
CA THR A 4 -0.63 0.69 -7.82
C THR A 4 -1.66 0.21 -6.82
N VAL A 5 -2.37 1.12 -6.19
CA VAL A 5 -3.41 0.77 -5.23
C VAL A 5 -4.54 0.03 -5.96
N LYS A 6 -4.78 -1.21 -5.57
CA LYS A 6 -5.83 -2.03 -6.13
C LYS A 6 -7.17 -1.71 -5.48
N GLU A 7 -7.18 -1.65 -4.16
CA GLU A 7 -8.33 -1.24 -3.38
C GLU A 7 -7.89 -0.80 -1.99
N TYR A 8 -8.65 0.07 -1.36
CA TYR A 8 -8.37 0.50 -0.01
C TYR A 8 -9.66 0.96 0.66
N ASP A 9 -9.97 0.38 1.81
CA ASP A 9 -11.14 0.75 2.60
C ASP A 9 -10.69 1.70 3.71
N LYS A 10 -10.98 2.98 3.52
CA LYS A 10 -10.58 4.03 4.46
C LYS A 10 -11.22 3.86 5.83
N THR A 11 -12.44 3.34 5.87
CA THR A 11 -13.16 3.12 7.12
C THR A 11 -12.52 1.98 7.92
N LYS A 12 -12.16 0.90 7.26
CA LYS A 12 -11.52 -0.24 7.91
C LYS A 12 -10.01 -0.07 8.09
N GLY A 13 -9.39 0.82 7.30
CA GLY A 13 -7.98 1.10 7.41
C GLY A 13 -7.07 0.07 6.79
N PHE A 14 -7.51 -0.63 5.74
CA PHE A 14 -6.66 -1.59 5.02
C PHE A 14 -7.11 -1.76 3.57
N GLY A 15 -6.22 -2.36 2.79
CA GLY A 15 -6.50 -2.65 1.39
C GLY A 15 -5.37 -3.46 0.77
N PHE A 16 -5.24 -3.36 -0.53
CA PHE A 16 -4.23 -4.09 -1.30
C PHE A 16 -3.56 -3.19 -2.32
N ILE A 17 -2.27 -3.43 -2.50
CA ILE A 17 -1.46 -2.78 -3.54
C ILE A 17 -0.99 -3.86 -4.49
N SER A 18 -1.18 -3.62 -5.79
CA SER A 18 -0.65 -4.49 -6.83
C SER A 18 0.78 -4.03 -7.12
N GLY A 19 1.75 -4.87 -6.79
CA GLY A 19 3.16 -4.56 -7.04
C GLY A 19 3.54 -4.70 -8.50
N ASP A 20 4.60 -4.03 -8.90
CA ASP A 20 5.11 -4.14 -10.26
C ASP A 20 5.64 -5.54 -10.58
N ASP A 21 5.86 -6.37 -9.56
CA ASP A 21 6.23 -7.77 -9.72
C ASP A 21 5.05 -8.69 -10.02
N GLY A 22 3.84 -8.15 -10.10
CA GLY A 22 2.63 -8.92 -10.36
C GLY A 22 1.98 -9.51 -9.11
N GLU A 23 2.54 -9.28 -7.93
CA GLU A 23 2.00 -9.78 -6.68
C GLU A 23 1.15 -8.74 -5.98
N ASP A 24 0.15 -9.19 -5.22
CA ASP A 24 -0.66 -8.31 -4.40
C ASP A 24 -0.10 -8.26 -2.99
N TYR A 25 -0.06 -7.07 -2.41
CA TYR A 25 0.47 -6.85 -1.06
C TYR A 25 -0.60 -6.23 -0.18
N PHE A 26 -0.80 -6.82 0.99
CA PHE A 26 -1.72 -6.25 1.98
C PHE A 26 -1.13 -4.94 2.53
N VAL A 27 -1.97 -3.92 2.65
CA VAL A 27 -1.56 -2.64 3.24
C VAL A 27 -2.52 -2.26 4.36
N HIS A 28 -1.95 -1.85 5.49
CA HIS A 28 -2.71 -1.37 6.64
C HIS A 28 -2.39 0.10 6.87
N VAL A 29 -3.32 0.84 7.48
CA VAL A 29 -3.13 2.27 7.71
C VAL A 29 -1.82 2.56 8.45
N TYR A 30 -1.38 1.69 9.35
CA TYR A 30 -0.12 1.87 10.06
C TYR A 30 1.10 1.65 9.18
N GLY A 31 0.94 1.05 8.00
CA GLY A 31 2.01 0.93 7.03
C GLY A 31 2.14 2.13 6.11
N LEU A 32 1.26 3.10 6.23
CA LEU A 32 1.31 4.32 5.41
C LEU A 32 2.25 5.34 6.02
N GLY A 33 2.96 6.08 5.17
CA GLY A 33 3.72 7.24 5.60
C GLY A 33 2.80 8.34 6.10
N PRO A 34 3.36 9.39 6.74
CA PRO A 34 2.54 10.42 7.40
C PRO A 34 1.51 11.09 6.51
N LYS A 35 1.87 11.38 5.26
CA LYS A 35 0.95 12.03 4.33
C LYS A 35 -0.22 11.11 3.96
N LEU A 36 0.08 9.87 3.63
CA LEU A 36 -0.94 8.92 3.20
C LEU A 36 -1.80 8.43 4.36
N ARG A 37 -1.24 8.39 5.57
CA ARG A 37 -2.01 8.05 6.76
C ARG A 37 -3.15 9.06 6.99
N LYS A 38 -2.88 10.32 6.70
CA LYS A 38 -3.87 11.39 6.86
C LYS A 38 -4.95 11.35 5.78
N PHE A 39 -4.56 11.11 4.52
CA PHE A 39 -5.47 11.20 3.39
C PHE A 39 -6.02 9.85 2.92
N GLY A 40 -5.37 8.74 3.32
CA GLY A 40 -5.72 7.41 2.84
C GLY A 40 -5.20 7.17 1.43
N LEU A 41 -5.62 6.05 0.85
CA LEU A 41 -5.24 5.66 -0.50
C LEU A 41 -6.47 5.67 -1.40
N ILE A 42 -6.23 5.92 -2.68
CA ILE A 42 -7.28 5.93 -3.70
C ILE A 42 -6.95 4.85 -4.73
N GLN A 43 -7.95 4.10 -5.17
CA GLN A 43 -7.78 3.08 -6.20
C GLN A 43 -7.11 3.68 -7.44
N GLY A 44 -6.09 3.01 -7.94
CA GLY A 44 -5.33 3.47 -9.10
C GLY A 44 -4.16 4.38 -8.78
N GLN A 45 -4.02 4.79 -7.51
CA GLN A 45 -2.92 5.66 -7.10
C GLN A 45 -1.58 4.95 -7.20
N LYS A 46 -0.57 5.64 -7.72
CA LYS A 46 0.79 5.10 -7.78
C LYS A 46 1.49 5.32 -6.45
N VAL A 47 2.14 4.28 -5.95
CA VAL A 47 2.82 4.32 -4.66
C VAL A 47 4.17 3.62 -4.74
N VAL A 48 5.04 3.97 -3.80
CA VAL A 48 6.29 3.26 -3.55
C VAL A 48 6.21 2.72 -2.13
N PHE A 49 6.66 1.49 -1.93
CA PHE A 49 6.56 0.84 -0.63
C PHE A 49 7.69 -0.16 -0.43
N ASP A 50 7.92 -0.51 0.82
CA ASP A 50 8.81 -1.60 1.20
C ASP A 50 7.96 -2.83 1.51
N ILE A 51 8.57 -4.01 1.45
CA ILE A 51 7.87 -5.26 1.71
C ILE A 51 8.31 -5.78 3.07
N ASP A 52 7.32 -6.08 3.92
CA ASP A 52 7.54 -6.77 5.19
C ASP A 52 7.07 -8.21 5.01
N PHE A 53 8.01 -9.15 5.06
CA PHE A 53 7.72 -10.56 4.87
C PHE A 53 7.17 -11.15 6.17
N ASP A 54 5.92 -11.57 6.15
CA ASP A 54 5.21 -12.11 7.30
C ASP A 54 4.75 -13.53 6.99
N MET A 55 4.62 -14.36 8.02
CA MET A 55 4.14 -15.73 7.88
C MET A 55 2.72 -15.81 7.30
N LYS A 56 1.91 -14.78 7.52
CA LYS A 56 0.53 -14.73 7.01
C LYS A 56 0.44 -14.15 5.60
N GLY A 57 1.54 -13.68 5.04
CA GLY A 57 1.59 -13.05 3.74
C GLY A 57 2.42 -11.77 3.80
N ASP A 58 2.82 -11.29 2.65
CA ASP A 58 3.67 -10.11 2.57
C ASP A 58 2.83 -8.84 2.69
N LYS A 59 3.35 -7.87 3.44
CA LYS A 59 2.69 -6.59 3.67
C LYS A 59 3.49 -5.46 3.05
N ALA A 60 2.77 -4.44 2.59
CA ALA A 60 3.40 -3.18 2.18
C ALA A 60 3.54 -2.29 3.41
N ILE A 61 4.75 -1.77 3.61
CA ILE A 61 5.06 -0.84 4.69
C ILE A 61 5.79 0.37 4.12
N ASN A 62 5.88 1.43 4.90
CA ASN A 62 6.53 2.69 4.48
C ASN A 62 5.97 3.18 3.14
N VAL A 63 4.65 3.05 2.98
CA VAL A 63 3.98 3.43 1.74
C VAL A 63 3.99 4.95 1.59
N ARG A 64 4.41 5.41 0.42
CA ARG A 64 4.53 6.83 0.09
C ARG A 64 4.12 7.06 -1.34
N PRO A 65 3.77 8.31 -1.71
CA PRO A 65 3.37 8.59 -3.08
C PRO A 65 4.46 8.21 -4.07
N GLY A 66 4.07 7.54 -5.15
CA GLY A 66 4.98 7.18 -6.21
C GLY A 66 5.12 8.30 -7.23
N LYS A 67 6.12 8.16 -8.10
CA LYS A 67 6.27 9.05 -9.23
C LYS A 67 5.29 8.64 -10.32
N GLN A 68 4.71 9.64 -10.93
CA GLN A 68 3.85 9.44 -12.09
C GLN A 68 4.66 9.47 -13.36
#